data_1e75f6ba608f5af85e8f3845bd9365cb
#
_entry.id   1e75f6ba608f5af85e8f3845bd9365cb
#
_cell.length_a   1.000
_cell.length_b   1.000
_cell.length_c   1.000
_cell.angle_alpha   90.00
_cell.angle_beta   90.00
_cell.angle_gamma   90.00
#
_symmetry.space_group_name_H-M   'P 1'
#
loop_
_entity.id
_entity.type
_entity.pdbx_description
1 polymer ?
#
loop_
_entity_poly.entity_id
_entity_poly.type
_entity_poly.pdbx_seq_one_letter_code
_entity_poly.pdbx_strand_id
1 'polypeptide(L)'
;MRLVVFGLTVSSSWGNGHATLWRGLIRALAARGVHVTFFERDQPFYAPHRDLTALPGGELALFSEWDSARARRALAGADAAVVTSYCADSEAACAAVAESGVPSVFYDMDTPVTLARLAAGEPVDYLPRAGLGGFDLVLSYTGGPALHALEQALGARRTAPLYGHADPATHHRTAADPRFACDLSYIGTYAADRQPAVDALFLEPARRRPGIKAVLAGAGYPPEFPWTDNIWFVKHLPPPEHAGFYSSSGLTVNTTRADMAAMGWAPSGRLFEAAACGCPVLSDRWAGLDAFFTPGEEILLADTPEEATAALDLGPARLREIGEAARERFAREHTSAHRADELLALLATLRPAERMTA
;
A
#
# COMPACT_ATOMS: atom_id res chain seq x y z
N MET A 1 -7.25 -6.98 22.76
CA MET A 1 -7.15 -5.56 22.34
C MET A 1 -8.21 -5.29 21.29
N ARG A 2 -8.87 -4.11 21.36
CA ARG A 2 -9.85 -3.65 20.38
C ARG A 2 -9.32 -2.39 19.68
N LEU A 3 -9.25 -2.44 18.35
CA LEU A 3 -8.79 -1.33 17.52
C LEU A 3 -9.94 -0.84 16.63
N VAL A 4 -10.22 0.45 16.67
CA VAL A 4 -11.18 1.08 15.75
C VAL A 4 -10.41 1.80 14.66
N VAL A 5 -10.77 1.56 13.41
CA VAL A 5 -10.15 2.18 12.24
C VAL A 5 -11.21 2.91 11.43
N PHE A 6 -10.97 4.18 11.13
CA PHE A 6 -11.76 4.98 10.19
C PHE A 6 -10.92 5.15 8.92
N GLY A 7 -11.33 4.53 7.82
CA GLY A 7 -10.48 4.47 6.63
C GLY A 7 -11.24 4.63 5.31
N LEU A 8 -10.48 4.55 4.22
CA LEU A 8 -10.99 4.71 2.86
C LEU A 8 -11.94 3.58 2.48
N THR A 9 -11.41 2.39 2.31
CA THR A 9 -12.14 1.16 1.99
C THR A 9 -11.29 -0.07 2.26
N VAL A 10 -11.92 -1.11 2.76
CA VAL A 10 -11.37 -2.45 2.90
C VAL A 10 -12.24 -3.47 2.14
N SER A 11 -13.47 -3.07 1.81
CA SER A 11 -14.46 -3.91 1.13
C SER A 11 -14.26 -3.99 -0.38
N SER A 12 -13.52 -3.03 -0.98
CA SER A 12 -13.23 -3.00 -2.41
C SER A 12 -11.74 -2.84 -2.68
N SER A 13 -11.17 -3.73 -3.50
CA SER A 13 -9.79 -3.63 -4.00
C SER A 13 -9.68 -2.87 -5.33
N TRP A 14 -10.78 -2.40 -5.88
CA TRP A 14 -10.83 -1.74 -7.18
C TRP A 14 -10.02 -0.46 -7.21
N GLY A 15 -8.94 -0.44 -8.01
CA GLY A 15 -8.07 0.72 -8.15
C GLY A 15 -7.40 1.19 -6.85
N ASN A 16 -7.32 0.33 -5.82
CA ASN A 16 -6.98 0.70 -4.47
C ASN A 16 -6.11 -0.35 -3.77
N GLY A 17 -4.83 -0.06 -3.61
CA GLY A 17 -3.89 -0.92 -2.88
C GLY A 17 -4.08 -0.92 -1.37
N HIS A 18 -4.73 0.10 -0.76
CA HIS A 18 -4.94 0.18 0.68
C HIS A 18 -5.79 -0.99 1.20
N ALA A 19 -6.80 -1.42 0.42
CA ALA A 19 -7.66 -2.53 0.81
C ALA A 19 -6.87 -3.82 1.03
N THR A 20 -5.96 -4.16 0.13
CA THR A 20 -5.13 -5.36 0.22
C THR A 20 -4.22 -5.31 1.44
N LEU A 21 -3.60 -4.15 1.71
CA LEU A 21 -2.78 -3.93 2.89
C LEU A 21 -3.59 -4.11 4.19
N TRP A 22 -4.71 -3.40 4.32
CA TRP A 22 -5.55 -3.50 5.51
C TRP A 22 -6.08 -4.91 5.75
N ARG A 23 -6.50 -5.63 4.71
CA ARG A 23 -6.96 -7.03 4.83
C ARG A 23 -5.88 -7.94 5.42
N GLY A 24 -4.66 -7.82 4.93
CA GLY A 24 -3.51 -8.57 5.45
C GLY A 24 -3.17 -8.20 6.88
N LEU A 25 -3.11 -6.90 7.19
CA LEU A 25 -2.80 -6.40 8.52
C LEU A 25 -3.86 -6.83 9.54
N ILE A 26 -5.15 -6.70 9.22
CA ILE A 26 -6.25 -7.09 10.10
C ILE A 26 -6.22 -8.60 10.40
N ARG A 27 -5.96 -9.43 9.40
CA ARG A 27 -5.79 -10.89 9.60
C ARG A 27 -4.62 -11.18 10.54
N ALA A 28 -3.50 -10.50 10.36
CA ALA A 28 -2.32 -10.68 11.21
C ALA A 28 -2.55 -10.18 12.65
N LEU A 29 -3.28 -9.08 12.82
CA LEU A 29 -3.70 -8.56 14.12
C LEU A 29 -4.68 -9.52 14.82
N ALA A 30 -5.64 -10.08 14.10
CA ALA A 30 -6.58 -11.07 14.64
C ALA A 30 -5.86 -12.33 15.16
N ALA A 31 -4.83 -12.80 14.47
CA ALA A 31 -3.98 -13.91 14.92
C ALA A 31 -3.25 -13.61 16.24
N ARG A 32 -3.16 -12.32 16.63
CA ARG A 32 -2.59 -11.83 17.90
C ARG A 32 -3.64 -11.46 18.95
N GLY A 33 -4.91 -11.84 18.72
CA GLY A 33 -6.01 -11.54 19.62
C GLY A 33 -6.47 -10.08 19.61
N VAL A 34 -6.18 -9.35 18.54
CA VAL A 34 -6.68 -7.98 18.33
C VAL A 34 -7.93 -8.02 17.48
N HIS A 35 -9.01 -7.46 17.98
CA HIS A 35 -10.24 -7.28 17.20
C HIS A 35 -10.26 -5.89 16.57
N VAL A 36 -10.40 -5.84 15.24
CA VAL A 36 -10.45 -4.59 14.47
C VAL A 36 -11.87 -4.33 13.99
N THR A 37 -12.44 -3.16 14.34
CA THR A 37 -13.67 -2.65 13.70
C THR A 37 -13.25 -1.59 12.68
N PHE A 38 -13.46 -1.85 11.40
CA PHE A 38 -13.13 -0.95 10.31
C PHE A 38 -14.37 -0.23 9.83
N PHE A 39 -14.42 1.09 10.06
CA PHE A 39 -15.46 1.98 9.56
C PHE A 39 -15.14 2.42 8.14
N GLU A 40 -16.05 2.11 7.23
CA GLU A 40 -15.96 2.43 5.81
C GLU A 40 -17.22 3.12 5.33
N ARG A 41 -17.09 4.29 4.71
CA ARG A 41 -18.21 4.92 4.03
C ARG A 41 -18.52 4.18 2.73
N ASP A 42 -19.80 3.87 2.51
CA ASP A 42 -20.29 3.26 1.27
C ASP A 42 -20.26 4.29 0.14
N GLN A 43 -19.16 4.33 -0.58
CA GLN A 43 -18.95 5.24 -1.70
C GLN A 43 -19.52 4.65 -2.99
N PRO A 44 -20.25 5.44 -3.79
CA PRO A 44 -20.80 5.00 -5.08
C PRO A 44 -19.74 4.45 -6.05
N PHE A 45 -18.50 4.95 -5.95
CA PHE A 45 -17.39 4.48 -6.76
C PHE A 45 -16.96 3.04 -6.41
N TYR A 46 -16.97 2.67 -5.13
CA TYR A 46 -16.54 1.34 -4.66
C TYR A 46 -17.67 0.33 -4.58
N ALA A 47 -18.90 0.74 -4.35
CA ALA A 47 -20.05 -0.14 -4.15
C ALA A 47 -20.25 -1.19 -5.26
N PRO A 48 -20.14 -0.86 -6.58
CA PRO A 48 -20.25 -1.83 -7.66
C PRO A 48 -19.08 -2.80 -7.76
N HIS A 49 -17.96 -2.47 -7.13
CA HIS A 49 -16.71 -3.22 -7.19
C HIS A 49 -16.32 -3.86 -5.85
N ARG A 50 -17.30 -4.00 -4.95
CA ARG A 50 -17.06 -4.64 -3.65
C ARG A 50 -16.80 -6.12 -3.84
N ASP A 51 -15.61 -6.55 -3.45
CA ASP A 51 -15.13 -7.93 -3.56
C ASP A 51 -14.99 -8.62 -2.19
N LEU A 52 -15.37 -7.91 -1.09
CA LEU A 52 -15.38 -8.42 0.26
C LEU A 52 -16.66 -7.97 0.99
N THR A 53 -17.44 -8.92 1.51
CA THR A 53 -18.68 -8.64 2.28
C THR A 53 -18.53 -8.85 3.77
N ALA A 54 -17.53 -9.62 4.18
CA ALA A 54 -17.17 -9.84 5.58
C ALA A 54 -15.66 -9.69 5.74
N LEU A 55 -15.23 -9.04 6.81
CA LEU A 55 -13.81 -8.77 7.07
C LEU A 55 -13.21 -9.90 7.91
N PRO A 56 -12.42 -10.82 7.33
CA PRO A 56 -11.81 -11.90 8.08
C PRO A 56 -10.89 -11.36 9.18
N GLY A 57 -11.18 -11.74 10.42
CA GLY A 57 -10.42 -11.29 11.59
C GLY A 57 -10.85 -9.95 12.17
N GLY A 58 -11.93 -9.33 11.66
CA GLY A 58 -12.46 -8.08 12.16
C GLY A 58 -13.93 -7.90 11.83
N GLU A 59 -14.42 -6.67 12.06
CA GLU A 59 -15.77 -6.23 11.73
C GLU A 59 -15.71 -5.14 10.66
N LEU A 60 -16.49 -5.28 9.59
CA LEU A 60 -16.73 -4.22 8.61
C LEU A 60 -17.94 -3.39 9.03
N ALA A 61 -17.69 -2.16 9.47
CA ALA A 61 -18.72 -1.20 9.84
C ALA A 61 -19.04 -0.28 8.65
N LEU A 62 -19.75 -0.83 7.64
CA LEU A 62 -20.17 -0.06 6.46
C LEU A 62 -21.30 0.91 6.83
N PHE A 63 -21.28 2.14 6.28
CA PHE A 63 -22.29 3.17 6.52
C PHE A 63 -22.42 4.11 5.31
N SER A 64 -23.64 4.60 5.06
CA SER A 64 -23.95 5.57 4.00
C SER A 64 -23.80 7.01 4.48
N GLU A 65 -24.12 7.28 5.74
CA GLU A 65 -24.02 8.58 6.39
C GLU A 65 -23.32 8.46 7.74
N TRP A 66 -22.58 9.48 8.13
CA TRP A 66 -21.87 9.49 9.41
C TRP A 66 -22.82 9.34 10.59
N ASP A 67 -22.60 8.32 11.40
CA ASP A 67 -23.34 8.05 12.64
C ASP A 67 -22.41 8.25 13.84
N SER A 68 -22.46 9.44 14.42
CA SER A 68 -21.68 9.81 15.62
C SER A 68 -21.98 8.92 16.83
N ALA A 69 -23.21 8.42 16.98
CA ALA A 69 -23.56 7.54 18.09
C ALA A 69 -22.93 6.15 17.92
N ARG A 70 -22.90 5.61 16.70
CA ARG A 70 -22.23 4.34 16.39
C ARG A 70 -20.73 4.47 16.59
N ALA A 71 -20.11 5.54 16.09
CA ALA A 71 -18.70 5.82 16.26
C ALA A 71 -18.33 5.91 17.76
N ARG A 72 -19.05 6.69 18.56
CA ARG A 72 -18.83 6.82 20.00
C ARG A 72 -18.97 5.48 20.75
N ARG A 73 -19.98 4.66 20.40
CA ARG A 73 -20.12 3.31 21.00
C ARG A 73 -18.92 2.41 20.71
N ALA A 74 -18.41 2.43 19.47
CA ALA A 74 -17.22 1.66 19.11
C ALA A 74 -15.98 2.14 19.86
N LEU A 75 -15.78 3.46 19.94
CA LEU A 75 -14.66 4.08 20.63
C LEU A 75 -14.69 3.85 22.13
N ALA A 76 -15.85 3.85 22.77
CA ALA A 76 -15.98 3.63 24.22
C ALA A 76 -15.42 2.28 24.70
N GLY A 77 -15.29 1.29 23.84
CA GLY A 77 -14.71 -0.01 24.15
C GLY A 77 -13.35 -0.26 23.50
N ALA A 78 -12.77 0.75 22.84
CA ALA A 78 -11.51 0.63 22.10
C ALA A 78 -10.30 0.84 23.01
N ASP A 79 -9.21 0.14 22.72
CA ASP A 79 -7.89 0.34 23.33
C ASP A 79 -7.06 1.36 22.55
N ALA A 80 -7.37 1.57 21.26
CA ALA A 80 -6.80 2.61 20.41
C ALA A 80 -7.70 2.87 19.20
N ALA A 81 -7.55 4.04 18.56
CA ALA A 81 -8.24 4.41 17.35
C ALA A 81 -7.28 4.93 16.28
N VAL A 82 -7.52 4.56 15.03
CA VAL A 82 -6.75 5.00 13.86
C VAL A 82 -7.67 5.73 12.89
N VAL A 83 -7.27 6.92 12.44
CA VAL A 83 -7.87 7.59 11.29
C VAL A 83 -6.85 7.55 10.16
N THR A 84 -7.26 7.14 8.95
CA THR A 84 -6.34 7.05 7.82
C THR A 84 -6.52 8.19 6.84
N SER A 85 -5.48 8.46 6.04
CA SER A 85 -5.65 9.26 4.83
C SER A 85 -6.77 8.70 3.95
N TYR A 86 -7.44 9.58 3.20
CA TYR A 86 -8.61 9.30 2.36
C TYR A 86 -9.88 8.83 3.11
N CYS A 87 -9.93 8.88 4.43
CA CYS A 87 -11.18 8.70 5.17
C CYS A 87 -12.19 9.79 4.74
N ALA A 88 -13.32 9.38 4.21
CA ALA A 88 -14.30 10.32 3.63
C ALA A 88 -14.91 11.29 4.67
N ASP A 89 -15.04 10.84 5.92
CA ASP A 89 -15.57 11.64 7.02
C ASP A 89 -14.48 12.00 8.04
N SER A 90 -13.28 12.30 7.55
CA SER A 90 -12.07 12.45 8.37
C SER A 90 -12.23 13.48 9.49
N GLU A 91 -12.80 14.66 9.21
CA GLU A 91 -13.01 15.70 10.23
C GLU A 91 -13.92 15.20 11.37
N ALA A 92 -15.01 14.52 11.05
CA ALA A 92 -15.92 13.95 12.03
C ALA A 92 -15.29 12.77 12.79
N ALA A 93 -14.53 11.93 12.11
CA ALA A 93 -13.80 10.82 12.71
C ALA A 93 -12.71 11.33 13.68
N CYS A 94 -11.92 12.33 13.26
CA CYS A 94 -10.90 12.95 14.11
C CYS A 94 -11.51 13.59 15.35
N ALA A 95 -12.64 14.31 15.20
CA ALA A 95 -13.34 14.90 16.35
C ALA A 95 -13.85 13.82 17.32
N ALA A 96 -14.47 12.75 16.81
CA ALA A 96 -14.96 11.65 17.65
C ALA A 96 -13.82 10.92 18.37
N VAL A 97 -12.68 10.72 17.73
CA VAL A 97 -11.47 10.12 18.35
C VAL A 97 -10.93 11.04 19.45
N ALA A 98 -10.79 12.33 19.18
CA ALA A 98 -10.31 13.31 20.18
C ALA A 98 -11.23 13.38 21.41
N GLU A 99 -12.56 13.38 21.21
CA GLU A 99 -13.56 13.40 22.29
C GLU A 99 -13.55 12.11 23.12
N SER A 100 -13.16 10.98 22.54
CA SER A 100 -13.20 9.68 23.21
C SER A 100 -12.13 9.49 24.29
N GLY A 101 -11.01 10.20 24.16
CA GLY A 101 -9.84 10.07 25.04
C GLY A 101 -9.11 8.72 24.92
N VAL A 102 -9.39 7.91 23.88
CA VAL A 102 -8.60 6.71 23.58
C VAL A 102 -7.30 7.09 22.87
N PRO A 103 -6.21 6.30 23.03
CA PRO A 103 -4.98 6.50 22.28
C PRO A 103 -5.26 6.67 20.78
N SER A 104 -4.80 7.78 20.23
CA SER A 104 -5.18 8.26 18.92
C SER A 104 -4.03 8.19 17.92
N VAL A 105 -4.28 7.61 16.76
CA VAL A 105 -3.30 7.47 15.69
C VAL A 105 -3.86 8.04 14.40
N PHE A 106 -3.08 8.85 13.70
CA PHE A 106 -3.34 9.18 12.30
C PHE A 106 -2.37 8.37 11.44
N TYR A 107 -2.86 7.69 10.40
CA TYR A 107 -2.02 6.94 9.49
C TYR A 107 -2.13 7.52 8.07
N ASP A 108 -1.12 8.26 7.67
CA ASP A 108 -1.01 8.76 6.29
C ASP A 108 -0.33 7.71 5.40
N MET A 109 -1.11 7.16 4.49
CA MET A 109 -0.67 6.11 3.57
C MET A 109 -0.05 6.66 2.27
N ASP A 110 -0.13 7.99 2.04
CA ASP A 110 0.42 8.66 0.85
C ASP A 110 1.14 9.97 1.21
N THR A 111 1.93 9.98 2.28
CA THR A 111 2.54 11.18 2.86
C THR A 111 3.24 12.10 1.86
N PRO A 112 4.05 11.63 0.88
CA PRO A 112 4.66 12.54 -0.09
C PRO A 112 3.62 13.29 -0.93
N VAL A 113 2.52 12.63 -1.32
CA VAL A 113 1.41 13.24 -2.06
C VAL A 113 0.67 14.25 -1.19
N THR A 114 0.41 13.90 0.08
CA THR A 114 -0.17 14.81 1.07
C THR A 114 0.63 16.10 1.19
N LEU A 115 1.94 15.96 1.37
CA LEU A 115 2.86 17.10 1.54
C LEU A 115 3.00 17.93 0.26
N ALA A 116 3.08 17.28 -0.91
CA ALA A 116 3.16 17.98 -2.20
C ALA A 116 1.90 18.84 -2.46
N ARG A 117 0.71 18.31 -2.18
CA ARG A 117 -0.55 19.07 -2.30
C ARG A 117 -0.60 20.25 -1.35
N LEU A 118 -0.20 20.07 -0.10
CA LEU A 118 -0.10 21.17 0.87
C LEU A 118 0.86 22.26 0.41
N ALA A 119 2.03 21.88 -0.10
CA ALA A 119 3.01 22.82 -0.62
C ALA A 119 2.50 23.59 -1.84
N ALA A 120 1.65 22.96 -2.66
CA ALA A 120 0.96 23.60 -3.79
C ALA A 120 -0.25 24.46 -3.37
N GLY A 121 -0.59 24.51 -2.08
CA GLY A 121 -1.78 25.21 -1.58
C GLY A 121 -3.10 24.51 -1.93
N GLU A 122 -3.05 23.24 -2.30
CA GLU A 122 -4.22 22.44 -2.63
C GLU A 122 -4.88 21.89 -1.37
N PRO A 123 -6.23 21.76 -1.35
CA PRO A 123 -6.93 21.16 -0.22
C PRO A 123 -6.61 19.67 -0.09
N VAL A 124 -6.47 19.21 1.14
CA VAL A 124 -6.30 17.79 1.48
C VAL A 124 -7.42 17.41 2.45
N ASP A 125 -8.55 16.96 1.89
CA ASP A 125 -9.84 16.81 2.59
C ASP A 125 -9.81 15.81 3.75
N TYR A 126 -8.86 14.89 3.77
CA TYR A 126 -8.72 13.92 4.85
C TYR A 126 -7.83 14.40 6.01
N LEU A 127 -7.22 15.57 5.91
CA LEU A 127 -6.50 16.16 7.03
C LEU A 127 -7.45 16.97 7.92
N PRO A 128 -7.40 16.82 9.24
CA PRO A 128 -8.17 17.66 10.14
C PRO A 128 -7.65 19.10 10.08
N ARG A 129 -8.55 20.07 10.12
CA ARG A 129 -8.20 21.52 10.04
C ARG A 129 -7.20 21.96 11.11
N ALA A 130 -7.22 21.30 12.26
CA ALA A 130 -6.29 21.56 13.36
C ALA A 130 -4.88 20.99 13.13
N GLY A 131 -4.62 20.32 11.99
CA GLY A 131 -3.39 19.58 11.76
C GLY A 131 -3.33 18.28 12.56
N LEU A 132 -2.13 17.70 12.67
CA LEU A 132 -1.93 16.40 13.31
C LEU A 132 -1.38 16.46 14.74
N GLY A 133 -1.20 17.66 15.29
CA GLY A 133 -0.67 17.85 16.64
C GLY A 133 -1.54 17.31 17.78
N GLY A 134 -2.82 17.02 17.50
CA GLY A 134 -3.76 16.41 18.46
C GLY A 134 -3.64 14.90 18.60
N PHE A 135 -2.94 14.21 17.69
CA PHE A 135 -2.77 12.77 17.76
C PHE A 135 -1.58 12.36 18.65
N ASP A 136 -1.70 11.22 19.33
CA ASP A 136 -0.63 10.66 20.14
C ASP A 136 0.49 10.07 19.28
N LEU A 137 0.16 9.62 18.08
CA LEU A 137 1.09 9.08 17.10
C LEU A 137 0.59 9.37 15.68
N VAL A 138 1.50 9.79 14.82
CA VAL A 138 1.28 9.87 13.37
C VAL A 138 2.12 8.82 12.67
N LEU A 139 1.46 7.87 12.04
CA LEU A 139 2.08 6.86 11.21
C LEU A 139 2.16 7.36 9.77
N SER A 140 3.24 7.03 9.10
CA SER A 140 3.43 7.27 7.68
C SER A 140 3.80 5.98 6.96
N TYR A 141 3.20 5.77 5.78
CA TYR A 141 3.62 4.69 4.88
C TYR A 141 5.03 4.92 4.32
N THR A 142 5.48 6.17 4.32
CA THR A 142 6.79 6.64 3.86
C THR A 142 7.65 7.01 5.05
N GLY A 143 8.86 6.50 5.09
CA GLY A 143 9.82 6.82 6.15
C GLY A 143 10.75 7.97 5.80
N GLY A 144 11.95 7.95 6.39
CA GLY A 144 13.00 8.92 6.11
C GLY A 144 12.54 10.38 6.31
N PRO A 145 12.82 11.28 5.36
CA PRO A 145 12.49 12.70 5.47
C PRO A 145 10.99 13.01 5.65
N ALA A 146 10.11 12.12 5.19
CA ALA A 146 8.66 12.30 5.30
C ALA A 146 8.20 12.46 6.75
N LEU A 147 8.81 11.75 7.69
CA LEU A 147 8.45 11.81 9.11
C LEU A 147 8.70 13.21 9.68
N HIS A 148 9.87 13.77 9.42
CA HIS A 148 10.19 15.13 9.86
C HIS A 148 9.33 16.19 9.17
N ALA A 149 9.01 16.00 7.89
CA ALA A 149 8.11 16.90 7.17
C ALA A 149 6.67 16.90 7.78
N LEU A 150 6.16 15.78 8.25
CA LEU A 150 4.89 15.72 8.99
C LEU A 150 4.93 16.50 10.31
N GLU A 151 6.06 16.46 11.01
CA GLU A 151 6.25 17.24 12.24
C GLU A 151 6.23 18.74 11.95
N GLN A 152 6.98 19.17 10.92
CA GLN A 152 7.10 20.58 10.55
C GLN A 152 5.83 21.16 9.92
N ALA A 153 5.24 20.45 8.95
CA ALA A 153 4.12 20.97 8.17
C ALA A 153 2.76 20.81 8.86
N LEU A 154 2.58 19.74 9.64
CA LEU A 154 1.29 19.38 10.21
C LEU A 154 1.28 19.33 11.75
N GLY A 155 2.42 19.65 12.39
CA GLY A 155 2.53 19.73 13.84
C GLY A 155 2.48 18.36 14.54
N ALA A 156 2.74 17.26 13.83
CA ALA A 156 2.81 15.94 14.44
C ALA A 156 3.86 15.92 15.55
N ARG A 157 3.47 15.48 16.77
CA ARG A 157 4.38 15.48 17.93
C ARG A 157 5.24 14.22 18.00
N ARG A 158 4.78 13.16 17.40
CA ARG A 158 5.45 11.87 17.33
C ARG A 158 5.12 11.20 16.02
N THR A 159 6.13 10.81 15.27
CA THR A 159 6.00 10.13 14.00
C THR A 159 6.69 8.77 14.01
N ALA A 160 6.20 7.84 13.22
CA ALA A 160 6.87 6.57 12.97
C ALA A 160 6.48 6.04 11.57
N PRO A 161 7.35 5.28 10.89
CA PRO A 161 6.96 4.60 9.67
C PRO A 161 6.13 3.37 10.01
N LEU A 162 5.14 3.06 9.16
CA LEU A 162 4.51 1.75 9.07
C LEU A 162 4.44 1.40 7.58
N TYR A 163 5.45 0.70 7.12
CA TYR A 163 5.65 0.43 5.70
C TYR A 163 4.65 -0.58 5.13
N GLY A 164 4.65 -0.66 3.80
CA GLY A 164 3.95 -1.71 3.07
C GLY A 164 4.40 -3.13 3.45
N HIS A 165 3.56 -4.08 3.09
CA HIS A 165 3.77 -5.50 3.36
C HIS A 165 2.88 -6.32 2.41
N ALA A 166 3.04 -7.64 2.44
CA ALA A 166 2.06 -8.54 1.84
C ALA A 166 1.64 -9.63 2.84
N ASP A 167 0.43 -10.15 2.62
CA ASP A 167 -0.10 -11.26 3.41
C ASP A 167 0.26 -12.60 2.72
N PRO A 168 1.06 -13.48 3.36
CA PRO A 168 1.41 -14.78 2.81
C PRO A 168 0.22 -15.68 2.49
N ALA A 169 -0.95 -15.44 3.08
CA ALA A 169 -2.17 -16.17 2.74
C ALA A 169 -2.75 -15.75 1.38
N THR A 170 -2.46 -14.52 0.94
CA THR A 170 -2.91 -13.98 -0.35
C THR A 170 -1.79 -14.01 -1.40
N HIS A 171 -0.57 -13.63 -0.99
CA HIS A 171 0.59 -13.54 -1.87
C HIS A 171 1.61 -14.61 -1.48
N HIS A 172 1.72 -15.63 -2.31
CA HIS A 172 2.66 -16.74 -2.16
C HIS A 172 2.91 -17.38 -3.52
N ARG A 173 3.98 -18.15 -3.63
CA ARG A 173 4.27 -18.86 -4.87
C ARG A 173 3.19 -19.91 -5.15
N THR A 174 2.66 -19.90 -6.38
CA THR A 174 1.72 -20.89 -6.90
C THR A 174 2.27 -21.58 -8.15
N ALA A 175 1.56 -22.57 -8.65
CA ALA A 175 1.79 -23.04 -10.02
C ALA A 175 1.54 -21.89 -11.02
N ALA A 176 2.30 -21.89 -12.10
CA ALA A 176 2.12 -20.88 -13.14
C ALA A 176 0.72 -21.01 -13.78
N ASP A 177 0.07 -19.86 -13.95
CA ASP A 177 -1.22 -19.74 -14.65
C ASP A 177 -0.95 -19.35 -16.12
N PRO A 178 -1.31 -20.22 -17.10
CA PRO A 178 -1.07 -19.91 -18.51
C PRO A 178 -1.69 -18.60 -19.01
N ARG A 179 -2.75 -18.11 -18.35
CA ARG A 179 -3.37 -16.82 -18.69
C ARG A 179 -2.38 -15.66 -18.53
N PHE A 180 -1.54 -15.72 -17.52
CA PHE A 180 -0.61 -14.68 -17.13
C PHE A 180 0.84 -14.95 -17.50
N ALA A 181 1.16 -16.15 -18.04
CA ALA A 181 2.53 -16.49 -18.40
C ALA A 181 3.11 -15.46 -19.36
N CYS A 182 4.20 -14.78 -18.95
CA CYS A 182 4.84 -13.69 -19.70
C CYS A 182 6.30 -13.50 -19.28
N ASP A 183 7.05 -12.82 -20.16
CA ASP A 183 8.45 -12.47 -19.89
C ASP A 183 8.54 -11.21 -19.01
N LEU A 184 7.64 -10.24 -19.26
CA LEU A 184 7.59 -8.96 -18.55
C LEU A 184 6.17 -8.65 -18.09
N SER A 185 5.99 -8.23 -16.85
CA SER A 185 4.69 -7.82 -16.33
C SER A 185 4.72 -6.48 -15.64
N TYR A 186 3.56 -5.84 -15.58
CA TYR A 186 3.30 -4.67 -14.75
C TYR A 186 1.88 -4.72 -14.22
N ILE A 187 1.69 -4.48 -12.91
CA ILE A 187 0.38 -4.30 -12.30
C ILE A 187 0.27 -2.93 -11.66
N GLY A 188 -0.74 -2.16 -12.00
CA GLY A 188 -0.98 -0.84 -11.40
C GLY A 188 -2.15 -0.12 -12.04
N THR A 189 -2.86 0.69 -11.25
CA THR A 189 -3.84 1.65 -11.77
C THR A 189 -3.10 2.74 -12.54
N TYR A 190 -3.65 3.16 -13.67
CA TYR A 190 -3.08 4.27 -14.44
C TYR A 190 -2.93 5.53 -13.57
N ALA A 191 -1.80 6.19 -13.72
CA ALA A 191 -1.54 7.50 -13.13
C ALA A 191 -0.56 8.26 -14.02
N ALA A 192 -0.91 9.48 -14.41
CA ALA A 192 -0.12 10.27 -15.34
C ALA A 192 1.29 10.58 -14.82
N ASP A 193 1.45 10.74 -13.51
CA ASP A 193 2.73 10.98 -12.85
C ASP A 193 3.68 9.77 -12.86
N ARG A 194 3.16 8.56 -13.12
CA ARG A 194 3.96 7.34 -13.30
C ARG A 194 4.26 7.01 -14.76
N GLN A 195 3.54 7.63 -15.70
CA GLN A 195 3.65 7.27 -17.11
C GLN A 195 5.09 7.31 -17.64
N PRO A 196 5.93 8.33 -17.33
CA PRO A 196 7.32 8.34 -17.80
C PRO A 196 8.13 7.11 -17.37
N ALA A 197 7.96 6.66 -16.12
CA ALA A 197 8.64 5.45 -15.63
C ALA A 197 8.06 4.17 -16.26
N VAL A 198 6.74 4.11 -16.49
CA VAL A 198 6.10 3.00 -17.20
C VAL A 198 6.58 2.95 -18.67
N ASP A 199 6.73 4.10 -19.31
CA ASP A 199 7.28 4.18 -20.67
C ASP A 199 8.72 3.63 -20.71
N ALA A 200 9.57 4.09 -19.79
CA ALA A 200 10.99 3.71 -19.77
C ALA A 200 11.20 2.23 -19.39
N LEU A 201 10.48 1.73 -18.38
CA LEU A 201 10.80 0.43 -17.77
C LEU A 201 9.92 -0.73 -18.28
N PHE A 202 8.77 -0.44 -18.88
CA PHE A 202 7.84 -1.46 -19.37
C PHE A 202 7.58 -1.36 -20.88
N LEU A 203 7.14 -0.19 -21.39
CA LEU A 203 6.73 -0.05 -22.80
C LEU A 203 7.92 -0.08 -23.76
N GLU A 204 8.97 0.67 -23.49
CA GLU A 204 10.16 0.67 -24.35
C GLU A 204 10.90 -0.68 -24.40
N PRO A 205 11.11 -1.39 -23.28
CA PRO A 205 11.63 -2.77 -23.34
C PRO A 205 10.73 -3.71 -24.14
N ALA A 206 9.41 -3.61 -24.02
CA ALA A 206 8.48 -4.41 -24.82
C ALA A 206 8.58 -4.10 -26.33
N ARG A 207 8.69 -2.82 -26.71
CA ARG A 207 8.91 -2.40 -28.11
C ARG A 207 10.24 -2.89 -28.67
N ARG A 208 11.31 -2.80 -27.88
CA ARG A 208 12.66 -3.24 -28.29
C ARG A 208 12.81 -4.74 -28.39
N ARG A 209 11.89 -5.49 -27.79
CA ARG A 209 11.85 -6.96 -27.77
C ARG A 209 10.50 -7.49 -28.25
N PRO A 210 10.16 -7.33 -29.54
CA PRO A 210 8.84 -7.74 -30.05
C PRO A 210 8.56 -9.24 -29.91
N GLY A 211 9.59 -10.06 -29.69
CA GLY A 211 9.45 -11.49 -29.47
C GLY A 211 9.06 -11.90 -28.03
N ILE A 212 9.05 -10.98 -27.07
CA ILE A 212 8.59 -11.29 -25.71
C ILE A 212 7.08 -11.09 -25.60
N LYS A 213 6.48 -11.75 -24.61
CA LYS A 213 5.12 -11.48 -24.17
C LYS A 213 5.17 -10.56 -22.96
N ALA A 214 4.53 -9.40 -23.04
CA ALA A 214 4.33 -8.49 -21.92
C ALA A 214 2.87 -8.50 -21.46
N VAL A 215 2.62 -8.44 -20.14
CA VAL A 215 1.27 -8.36 -19.57
C VAL A 215 1.16 -7.13 -18.68
N LEU A 216 0.20 -6.28 -18.98
CA LEU A 216 -0.16 -5.12 -18.14
C LEU A 216 -1.51 -5.38 -17.49
N ALA A 217 -1.58 -5.31 -16.17
CA ALA A 217 -2.82 -5.45 -15.41
C ALA A 217 -3.14 -4.17 -14.63
N GLY A 218 -4.40 -3.73 -14.67
CA GLY A 218 -4.83 -2.57 -13.90
C GLY A 218 -6.01 -1.83 -14.47
N ALA A 219 -6.45 -0.78 -13.77
CA ALA A 219 -7.61 0.03 -14.14
C ALA A 219 -7.20 1.43 -14.59
N GLY A 220 -8.11 2.13 -15.26
CA GLY A 220 -7.99 3.56 -15.57
C GLY A 220 -7.13 3.90 -16.78
N TYR A 221 -6.64 2.92 -17.56
CA TYR A 221 -5.84 3.18 -18.75
C TYR A 221 -6.67 3.86 -19.83
N PRO A 222 -6.19 4.98 -20.41
CA PRO A 222 -6.93 5.71 -21.44
C PRO A 222 -6.91 4.95 -22.77
N PRO A 223 -7.89 5.20 -23.66
CA PRO A 223 -7.94 4.55 -24.98
C PRO A 223 -6.69 4.77 -25.84
N GLU A 224 -6.08 5.95 -25.72
CA GLU A 224 -4.87 6.39 -26.43
C GLU A 224 -3.56 5.88 -25.81
N PHE A 225 -3.63 5.01 -24.79
CA PHE A 225 -2.44 4.42 -24.20
C PHE A 225 -1.61 3.70 -25.28
N PRO A 226 -0.28 3.85 -25.31
CA PRO A 226 0.57 3.46 -26.44
C PRO A 226 0.84 1.95 -26.47
N TRP A 227 -0.20 1.16 -26.69
CA TRP A 227 -0.15 -0.30 -26.81
C TRP A 227 0.76 -0.75 -27.95
N THR A 228 1.37 -1.92 -27.80
CA THR A 228 2.08 -2.66 -28.83
C THR A 228 1.52 -4.08 -28.95
N ASP A 229 1.73 -4.74 -30.10
CA ASP A 229 1.11 -6.05 -30.40
C ASP A 229 1.51 -7.17 -29.43
N ASN A 230 2.61 -7.01 -28.72
CA ASN A 230 3.11 -7.97 -27.74
C ASN A 230 2.74 -7.63 -26.29
N ILE A 231 1.84 -6.65 -26.07
CA ILE A 231 1.31 -6.30 -24.73
C ILE A 231 -0.13 -6.77 -24.60
N TRP A 232 -0.39 -7.67 -23.67
CA TRP A 232 -1.72 -8.13 -23.27
C TRP A 232 -2.22 -7.33 -22.09
N PHE A 233 -3.46 -6.85 -22.19
CA PHE A 233 -4.08 -6.03 -21.15
C PHE A 233 -5.12 -6.80 -20.33
N VAL A 234 -4.99 -6.74 -19.00
CA VAL A 234 -5.96 -7.25 -18.03
C VAL A 234 -6.57 -6.05 -17.30
N LYS A 235 -7.82 -5.71 -17.60
CA LYS A 235 -8.49 -4.48 -17.14
C LYS A 235 -8.51 -4.32 -15.60
N HIS A 236 -8.59 -5.41 -14.86
CA HIS A 236 -8.52 -5.44 -13.41
C HIS A 236 -8.08 -6.83 -12.97
N LEU A 237 -7.15 -6.87 -12.04
CA LEU A 237 -6.71 -8.12 -11.44
C LEU A 237 -7.06 -8.08 -9.95
N PRO A 238 -8.02 -8.91 -9.48
CA PRO A 238 -8.40 -8.94 -8.09
C PRO A 238 -7.32 -9.64 -7.22
N PRO A 239 -7.19 -9.30 -5.93
CA PRO A 239 -6.14 -9.83 -5.06
C PRO A 239 -6.00 -11.37 -5.04
N PRO A 240 -7.08 -12.18 -5.13
CA PRO A 240 -6.94 -13.64 -5.22
C PRO A 240 -6.17 -14.14 -6.46
N GLU A 241 -6.09 -13.35 -7.52
CA GLU A 241 -5.37 -13.71 -8.75
C GLU A 241 -3.92 -13.19 -8.76
N HIS A 242 -3.51 -12.31 -7.82
CA HIS A 242 -2.17 -11.73 -7.76
C HIS A 242 -1.08 -12.83 -7.64
N ALA A 243 -1.30 -13.86 -6.83
CA ALA A 243 -0.33 -14.94 -6.66
C ALA A 243 -0.06 -15.68 -7.97
N GLY A 244 -1.12 -16.01 -8.73
CA GLY A 244 -1.01 -16.61 -10.06
C GLY A 244 -0.31 -15.70 -11.07
N PHE A 245 -0.64 -14.42 -11.07
CA PHE A 245 -0.04 -13.41 -11.93
C PHE A 245 1.48 -13.29 -11.70
N TYR A 246 1.91 -13.03 -10.48
CA TYR A 246 3.33 -12.89 -10.16
C TYR A 246 4.10 -14.19 -10.33
N SER A 247 3.53 -15.35 -9.95
CA SER A 247 4.18 -16.65 -10.13
C SER A 247 4.34 -17.06 -11.60
N SER A 248 3.65 -16.38 -12.53
CA SER A 248 3.72 -16.63 -13.98
C SER A 248 4.54 -15.59 -14.73
N SER A 249 5.05 -14.57 -14.05
CA SER A 249 5.84 -13.50 -14.64
C SER A 249 7.33 -13.81 -14.58
N GLY A 250 8.04 -13.66 -15.69
CA GLY A 250 9.50 -13.79 -15.74
C GLY A 250 10.22 -12.66 -15.02
N LEU A 251 9.70 -11.44 -15.17
CA LEU A 251 10.14 -10.20 -14.50
C LEU A 251 8.93 -9.29 -14.33
N THR A 252 8.77 -8.67 -13.18
CA THR A 252 7.72 -7.65 -12.98
C THR A 252 8.31 -6.27 -12.74
N VAL A 253 7.66 -5.24 -13.29
CA VAL A 253 8.10 -3.85 -13.14
C VAL A 253 7.39 -3.20 -11.95
N ASN A 254 8.14 -2.49 -11.13
CA ASN A 254 7.64 -1.52 -10.19
C ASN A 254 7.98 -0.11 -10.68
N THR A 255 7.00 0.78 -10.65
CA THR A 255 7.19 2.21 -10.88
C THR A 255 6.63 2.97 -9.70
N THR A 256 7.39 3.93 -9.20
CA THR A 256 7.04 4.76 -8.04
C THR A 256 6.43 6.07 -8.52
N ARG A 257 5.46 6.62 -7.80
CA ARG A 257 4.92 7.95 -8.09
C ARG A 257 6.01 9.00 -7.90
N ALA A 258 5.99 10.05 -8.72
CA ALA A 258 7.07 11.05 -8.75
C ALA A 258 7.36 11.66 -7.37
N ASP A 259 6.33 12.07 -6.62
CA ASP A 259 6.49 12.64 -5.27
C ASP A 259 7.06 11.62 -4.28
N MET A 260 6.67 10.37 -4.40
CA MET A 260 7.18 9.28 -3.56
C MET A 260 8.64 8.96 -3.88
N ALA A 261 9.01 8.90 -5.16
CA ALA A 261 10.38 8.68 -5.59
C ALA A 261 11.31 9.82 -5.15
N ALA A 262 10.85 11.07 -5.28
CA ALA A 262 11.58 12.26 -4.85
C ALA A 262 11.80 12.29 -3.33
N MET A 263 10.82 11.88 -2.53
CA MET A 263 10.93 11.79 -1.07
C MET A 263 11.81 10.61 -0.63
N GLY A 264 11.78 9.52 -1.38
CA GLY A 264 12.40 8.26 -1.00
C GLY A 264 11.66 7.52 0.13
N TRP A 265 12.20 6.39 0.57
CA TRP A 265 11.66 5.57 1.68
C TRP A 265 10.18 5.20 1.54
N ALA A 266 9.69 5.07 0.29
CA ALA A 266 8.30 4.85 -0.05
C ALA A 266 8.10 3.52 -0.83
N PRO A 267 8.30 2.35 -0.20
CA PRO A 267 8.20 1.07 -0.88
C PRO A 267 6.76 0.80 -1.29
N SER A 268 6.50 0.62 -2.58
CA SER A 268 5.18 0.19 -3.07
C SER A 268 4.80 -1.18 -2.51
N GLY A 269 3.54 -1.42 -2.20
CA GLY A 269 3.03 -2.74 -1.81
C GLY A 269 3.37 -3.84 -2.83
N ARG A 270 3.44 -3.49 -4.10
CA ARG A 270 3.82 -4.37 -5.21
C ARG A 270 5.18 -5.03 -5.02
N LEU A 271 6.16 -4.33 -4.43
CA LEU A 271 7.47 -4.91 -4.12
C LEU A 271 7.35 -6.15 -3.24
N PHE A 272 6.55 -6.04 -2.19
CA PHE A 272 6.34 -7.12 -1.22
C PHE A 272 5.44 -8.24 -1.78
N GLU A 273 4.42 -7.89 -2.56
CA GLU A 273 3.52 -8.83 -3.21
C GLU A 273 4.26 -9.72 -4.22
N ALA A 274 5.07 -9.11 -5.08
CA ALA A 274 5.90 -9.82 -6.06
C ALA A 274 6.97 -10.68 -5.37
N ALA A 275 7.68 -10.13 -4.37
CA ALA A 275 8.67 -10.85 -3.60
C ALA A 275 8.06 -12.07 -2.88
N ALA A 276 6.87 -11.93 -2.27
CA ALA A 276 6.15 -13.04 -1.64
C ALA A 276 5.91 -14.21 -2.60
N CYS A 277 5.67 -13.91 -3.87
CA CYS A 277 5.46 -14.90 -4.93
C CYS A 277 6.78 -15.41 -5.56
N GLY A 278 7.92 -14.84 -5.19
CA GLY A 278 9.23 -15.15 -5.76
C GLY A 278 9.38 -14.67 -7.20
N CYS A 279 8.63 -13.63 -7.58
CA CYS A 279 8.78 -12.94 -8.85
C CYS A 279 9.91 -11.91 -8.74
N PRO A 280 10.92 -11.93 -9.62
CA PRO A 280 11.94 -10.89 -9.65
C PRO A 280 11.33 -9.54 -9.99
N VAL A 281 11.80 -8.47 -9.34
CA VAL A 281 11.30 -7.11 -9.53
C VAL A 281 12.36 -6.25 -10.17
N LEU A 282 11.97 -5.47 -11.17
CA LEU A 282 12.71 -4.33 -11.70
C LEU A 282 12.03 -3.05 -11.22
N SER A 283 12.74 -2.22 -10.47
CA SER A 283 12.22 -0.96 -9.93
C SER A 283 13.01 0.25 -10.41
N ASP A 284 12.33 1.39 -10.49
CA ASP A 284 12.98 2.71 -10.51
C ASP A 284 13.79 2.92 -9.22
N ARG A 285 14.82 3.82 -9.26
CA ARG A 285 15.67 4.12 -8.12
C ARG A 285 15.07 5.24 -7.27
N TRP A 286 15.13 5.06 -5.96
CA TRP A 286 14.79 6.08 -4.97
C TRP A 286 15.57 5.84 -3.66
N ALA A 287 15.77 6.90 -2.87
CA ALA A 287 16.55 6.86 -1.65
C ALA A 287 15.94 5.93 -0.59
N GLY A 288 16.72 5.00 -0.03
CA GLY A 288 16.29 4.07 1.00
C GLY A 288 15.65 2.78 0.49
N LEU A 289 15.63 2.53 -0.84
CA LEU A 289 15.15 1.26 -1.39
C LEU A 289 15.97 0.07 -0.89
N ASP A 290 17.26 0.27 -0.75
CA ASP A 290 18.25 -0.72 -0.28
C ASP A 290 18.02 -1.19 1.17
N ALA A 291 17.25 -0.44 1.97
CA ALA A 291 16.81 -0.89 3.28
C ALA A 291 15.77 -2.03 3.20
N PHE A 292 15.06 -2.17 2.09
CA PHE A 292 14.03 -3.19 1.90
C PHE A 292 14.53 -4.40 1.12
N PHE A 293 15.28 -4.16 0.04
CA PHE A 293 15.84 -5.21 -0.82
C PHE A 293 17.22 -4.82 -1.31
N THR A 294 18.15 -5.75 -1.31
CA THR A 294 19.54 -5.54 -1.77
C THR A 294 19.59 -5.44 -3.29
N PRO A 295 20.01 -4.27 -3.86
CA PRO A 295 20.12 -4.10 -5.30
C PRO A 295 21.08 -5.11 -5.95
N GLY A 296 20.64 -5.69 -7.06
CA GLY A 296 21.39 -6.68 -7.83
C GLY A 296 21.32 -8.12 -7.28
N GLU A 297 20.88 -8.28 -6.02
CA GLU A 297 20.74 -9.58 -5.36
C GLU A 297 19.28 -9.96 -5.12
N GLU A 298 18.49 -9.05 -4.55
CA GLU A 298 17.09 -9.24 -4.18
C GLU A 298 16.13 -8.42 -5.06
N ILE A 299 16.64 -7.37 -5.73
CA ILE A 299 15.89 -6.50 -6.63
C ILE A 299 16.78 -5.96 -7.74
N LEU A 300 16.23 -5.74 -8.93
CA LEU A 300 16.89 -5.06 -10.04
C LEU A 300 16.46 -3.60 -10.09
N LEU A 301 17.38 -2.71 -10.49
CA LEU A 301 17.14 -1.27 -10.59
C LEU A 301 17.41 -0.77 -12.00
N ALA A 302 16.50 0.07 -12.52
CA ALA A 302 16.66 0.76 -13.79
C ALA A 302 15.95 2.11 -13.76
N ASP A 303 16.52 3.10 -14.45
CA ASP A 303 15.89 4.40 -14.72
C ASP A 303 15.78 4.67 -16.22
N THR A 304 16.41 3.82 -17.04
CA THR A 304 16.43 3.97 -18.50
C THR A 304 15.91 2.71 -19.20
N PRO A 305 15.39 2.85 -20.44
CA PRO A 305 14.99 1.72 -21.24
C PRO A 305 16.14 0.73 -21.54
N GLU A 306 17.37 1.23 -21.63
CA GLU A 306 18.58 0.41 -21.84
C GLU A 306 18.85 -0.51 -20.66
N GLU A 307 18.81 0.04 -19.43
CA GLU A 307 18.97 -0.74 -18.19
C GLU A 307 17.83 -1.76 -18.05
N ALA A 308 16.60 -1.36 -18.32
CA ALA A 308 15.44 -2.24 -18.24
C ALA A 308 15.50 -3.39 -19.26
N THR A 309 15.98 -3.10 -20.50
CA THR A 309 16.21 -4.12 -21.51
C THR A 309 17.32 -5.07 -21.09
N ALA A 310 18.42 -4.56 -20.52
CA ALA A 310 19.51 -5.38 -20.02
C ALA A 310 19.07 -6.31 -18.88
N ALA A 311 18.13 -5.86 -18.04
CA ALA A 311 17.55 -6.70 -16.99
C ALA A 311 16.80 -7.91 -17.56
N LEU A 312 16.06 -7.75 -18.68
CA LEU A 312 15.43 -8.88 -19.39
C LEU A 312 16.47 -9.87 -19.97
N ASP A 313 17.62 -9.37 -20.38
CA ASP A 313 18.69 -10.18 -20.99
C ASP A 313 19.50 -11.00 -19.95
N LEU A 314 19.28 -10.85 -18.65
CA LEU A 314 19.91 -11.67 -17.60
C LEU A 314 19.57 -13.16 -17.68
N GLY A 315 18.47 -13.48 -18.35
CA GLY A 315 18.00 -14.84 -18.55
C GLY A 315 17.28 -15.44 -17.33
N PRO A 316 16.49 -16.50 -17.56
CA PRO A 316 15.54 -17.00 -16.59
C PRO A 316 16.17 -17.62 -15.33
N ALA A 317 17.42 -18.11 -15.41
CA ALA A 317 18.12 -18.68 -14.26
C ALA A 317 18.46 -17.58 -13.24
N ARG A 318 19.12 -16.49 -13.72
CA ARG A 318 19.49 -15.37 -12.85
C ARG A 318 18.28 -14.65 -12.28
N LEU A 319 17.25 -14.43 -13.08
CA LEU A 319 16.00 -13.81 -12.63
C LEU A 319 15.34 -14.65 -11.52
N ARG A 320 15.30 -15.98 -11.64
CA ARG A 320 14.79 -16.85 -10.57
C ARG A 320 15.59 -16.78 -9.27
N GLU A 321 16.93 -16.70 -9.36
CA GLU A 321 17.79 -16.52 -8.16
C GLU A 321 17.43 -15.23 -7.43
N ILE A 322 17.28 -14.11 -8.15
CA ILE A 322 16.91 -12.82 -7.59
C ILE A 322 15.51 -12.90 -6.95
N GLY A 323 14.54 -13.49 -7.64
CA GLY A 323 13.20 -13.65 -7.11
C GLY A 323 13.13 -14.52 -5.86
N GLU A 324 13.98 -15.57 -5.78
CA GLU A 324 14.06 -16.43 -4.59
C GLU A 324 14.69 -15.69 -3.41
N ALA A 325 15.78 -14.95 -3.64
CA ALA A 325 16.41 -14.11 -2.61
C ALA A 325 15.44 -13.04 -2.08
N ALA A 326 14.69 -12.39 -2.98
CA ALA A 326 13.62 -11.44 -2.59
C ALA A 326 12.53 -12.12 -1.73
N ARG A 327 12.12 -13.34 -2.07
CA ARG A 327 11.12 -14.11 -1.32
C ARG A 327 11.61 -14.46 0.09
N GLU A 328 12.87 -14.84 0.23
CA GLU A 328 13.48 -15.09 1.53
C GLU A 328 13.56 -13.82 2.38
N ARG A 329 13.95 -12.68 1.79
CA ARG A 329 13.94 -11.38 2.45
C ARG A 329 12.54 -10.98 2.92
N PHE A 330 11.53 -11.10 2.03
CA PHE A 330 10.14 -10.85 2.35
C PHE A 330 9.67 -11.69 3.56
N ALA A 331 9.95 -12.99 3.55
CA ALA A 331 9.51 -13.90 4.61
C ALA A 331 10.12 -13.55 5.98
N ARG A 332 11.35 -13.01 6.00
CA ARG A 332 12.03 -12.59 7.23
C ARG A 332 11.56 -11.26 7.78
N GLU A 333 11.07 -10.31 6.93
CA GLU A 333 10.98 -8.91 7.38
C GLU A 333 9.74 -8.15 6.90
N HIS A 334 9.01 -8.64 5.89
CA HIS A 334 8.03 -7.79 5.20
C HIS A 334 6.61 -8.38 5.12
N THR A 335 6.32 -9.39 5.92
CA THR A 335 4.97 -9.97 5.99
C THR A 335 4.01 -9.07 6.78
N SER A 336 2.71 -9.25 6.59
CA SER A 336 1.67 -8.61 7.41
C SER A 336 1.86 -8.91 8.91
N ALA A 337 2.45 -10.05 9.25
CA ALA A 337 2.75 -10.42 10.63
C ALA A 337 3.78 -9.47 11.26
N HIS A 338 4.87 -9.16 10.55
CA HIS A 338 5.87 -8.19 11.01
C HIS A 338 5.27 -6.80 11.21
N ARG A 339 4.43 -6.32 10.29
CA ARG A 339 3.78 -5.00 10.43
C ARG A 339 2.76 -4.98 11.55
N ALA A 340 2.08 -6.09 11.83
CA ALA A 340 1.21 -6.20 13.00
C ALA A 340 2.02 -6.10 14.31
N ASP A 341 3.18 -6.76 14.39
CA ASP A 341 4.07 -6.67 15.56
C ASP A 341 4.62 -5.25 15.74
N GLU A 342 5.05 -4.59 14.67
CA GLU A 342 5.50 -3.19 14.68
C GLU A 342 4.40 -2.25 15.16
N LEU A 343 3.19 -2.37 14.60
CA LEU A 343 2.05 -1.54 15.01
C LEU A 343 1.72 -1.76 16.50
N LEU A 344 1.67 -3.01 16.97
CA LEU A 344 1.39 -3.31 18.36
C LEU A 344 2.47 -2.78 19.30
N ALA A 345 3.75 -2.87 18.92
CA ALA A 345 4.85 -2.30 19.67
C ALA A 345 4.73 -0.77 19.77
N LEU A 346 4.36 -0.09 18.70
CA LEU A 346 4.11 1.36 18.69
C LEU A 346 2.92 1.72 19.58
N LEU A 347 1.79 1.02 19.46
CA LEU A 347 0.59 1.26 20.27
C LEU A 347 0.85 1.03 21.78
N ALA A 348 1.67 0.04 22.13
CA ALA A 348 2.03 -0.23 23.52
C ALA A 348 2.80 0.92 24.18
N THR A 349 3.42 1.81 23.41
CA THR A 349 4.13 2.98 23.92
C THR A 349 3.22 4.20 24.10
N LEU A 350 1.96 4.14 23.66
CA LEU A 350 0.99 5.20 23.88
C LEU A 350 0.41 5.01 25.29
N ARG A 351 0.59 6.00 26.16
CA ARG A 351 -0.03 5.97 27.48
C ARG A 351 -1.54 6.15 27.30
N PRO A 352 -2.39 5.35 27.98
CA PRO A 352 -3.80 5.71 28.12
C PRO A 352 -3.86 7.14 28.68
N ALA A 353 -4.69 7.99 28.10
CA ALA A 353 -4.98 9.27 28.74
C ALA A 353 -5.37 8.97 30.18
N GLU A 354 -4.65 9.51 31.16
CA GLU A 354 -5.04 9.42 32.58
C GLU A 354 -6.47 9.94 32.60
N ARG A 355 -7.43 9.05 32.90
CA ARG A 355 -8.80 9.47 33.14
C ARG A 355 -8.69 10.36 34.37
N MET A 356 -8.72 11.67 34.19
CA MET A 356 -8.88 12.61 35.29
C MET A 356 -10.21 12.25 35.96
N THR A 357 -10.13 11.48 37.03
CA THR A 357 -11.24 11.32 37.94
C THR A 357 -11.42 12.68 38.61
N ALA A 358 -12.42 13.43 38.12
CA ALA A 358 -12.97 14.58 38.83
C ALA A 358 -13.86 14.11 39.96
#